data_f403a8ab2e0291f8d39dac4a81451b37
#
_entry.id   f403a8ab2e0291f8d39dac4a81451b37
#
_cell.length_a   1.000
_cell.length_b   1.000
_cell.length_c   1.000
_cell.angle_alpha   90.00
_cell.angle_beta   90.00
_cell.angle_gamma   90.00
#
_symmetry.space_group_name_H-M   'P 1'
#
loop_
_entity.id
_entity.type
_entity.pdbx_description
1 polymer ?
#
loop_
_entity_poly.entity_id
_entity_poly.type
_entity_poly.pdbx_seq_one_letter_code
_entity_poly.pdbx_strand_id
1 'polypeptide(L)'
;MGTIRKSTASIDRFFAEAHDISFHNYVSYRTVEFLWRGARYRLVSTGDLYVLDYSGLPALVHPFESVYKNEHISCVSVADQRNYYVRRRKQIRLKDLVWAAFGDRDLPKGSHIICKNGNWQSCGINNLEVDQYGVSSKGSSL
;
A
#
# COMPACT_ATOMS: atom_id res chain seq x y z
N MET A 1 -10.83 7.68 13.13
CA MET A 1 -10.59 6.23 13.05
C MET A 1 -10.42 5.84 11.61
N GLY A 2 -9.63 4.83 11.37
CA GLY A 2 -9.38 4.33 10.05
C GLY A 2 -9.90 2.90 9.89
N THR A 3 -10.10 2.50 8.68
CA THR A 3 -10.54 1.15 8.33
C THR A 3 -9.76 0.72 7.09
N ILE A 4 -9.27 -0.52 7.10
CA ILE A 4 -8.63 -1.07 5.90
C ILE A 4 -9.70 -1.27 4.84
N ARG A 5 -9.48 -0.72 3.65
CA ARG A 5 -10.41 -0.85 2.53
C ARG A 5 -10.13 -2.12 1.75
N LYS A 6 -11.15 -2.66 1.12
CA LYS A 6 -10.97 -3.74 0.16
C LYS A 6 -10.23 -3.18 -1.05
N SER A 7 -9.30 -3.95 -1.58
CA SER A 7 -8.43 -3.52 -2.65
C SER A 7 -8.25 -4.68 -3.64
N THR A 8 -7.02 -4.87 -4.14
CA THR A 8 -6.72 -6.03 -4.98
C THR A 8 -6.70 -7.30 -4.14
N ALA A 9 -6.84 -8.44 -4.78
CA ALA A 9 -6.81 -9.72 -4.07
C ALA A 9 -5.51 -9.90 -3.30
N SER A 10 -4.39 -9.45 -3.85
CA SER A 10 -3.09 -9.53 -3.20
C SER A 10 -3.06 -8.72 -1.91
N ILE A 11 -3.57 -7.50 -1.94
CA ILE A 11 -3.60 -6.63 -0.76
C ILE A 11 -4.59 -7.15 0.27
N ASP A 12 -5.75 -7.64 -0.18
CA ASP A 12 -6.76 -8.20 0.74
C ASP A 12 -6.18 -9.38 1.50
N ARG A 13 -5.44 -10.26 0.83
CA ARG A 13 -4.77 -11.39 1.49
C ARG A 13 -3.69 -10.91 2.46
N PHE A 14 -2.95 -9.87 2.09
CA PHE A 14 -1.92 -9.31 2.96
C PHE A 14 -2.54 -8.82 4.27
N PHE A 15 -3.56 -7.98 4.18
CA PHE A 15 -4.19 -7.42 5.39
C PHE A 15 -5.01 -8.44 6.15
N ALA A 16 -5.48 -9.53 5.52
CA ALA A 16 -6.16 -10.60 6.22
C ALA A 16 -5.25 -11.29 7.23
N GLU A 17 -3.93 -11.25 7.01
CA GLU A 17 -2.94 -11.80 7.92
C GLU A 17 -2.37 -10.77 8.89
N ALA A 18 -2.75 -9.52 8.75
CA ALA A 18 -2.25 -8.46 9.63
C ALA A 18 -3.03 -8.45 10.95
N HIS A 19 -2.31 -8.12 12.03
CA HIS A 19 -2.87 -8.08 13.38
C HIS A 19 -2.51 -6.75 14.03
N ASP A 20 -3.23 -6.39 15.09
CA ASP A 20 -2.95 -5.20 15.91
C ASP A 20 -2.90 -3.94 15.05
N ILE A 21 -3.88 -3.81 14.16
CA ILE A 21 -3.97 -2.67 13.24
C ILE A 21 -4.40 -1.44 14.02
N SER A 22 -3.57 -0.40 13.98
CA SER A 22 -3.80 0.82 14.74
C SER A 22 -3.57 2.03 13.83
N PHE A 23 -4.58 2.90 13.74
CA PHE A 23 -4.51 4.13 12.94
C PHE A 23 -4.26 5.33 13.83
N HIS A 24 -3.41 6.25 13.35
CA HIS A 24 -3.13 7.51 14.03
C HIS A 24 -3.23 8.65 13.02
N ASN A 25 -3.92 9.73 13.43
CA ASN A 25 -4.08 10.91 12.58
C ASN A 25 -3.25 12.05 13.15
N TYR A 26 -2.41 12.63 12.30
CA TYR A 26 -1.62 13.80 12.62
C TYR A 26 -2.08 14.98 11.75
N VAL A 27 -1.52 16.16 11.98
CA VAL A 27 -1.97 17.36 11.26
C VAL A 27 -1.80 17.24 9.75
N SER A 28 -0.64 16.74 9.30
CA SER A 28 -0.30 16.72 7.88
C SER A 28 -0.30 15.33 7.27
N TYR A 29 -0.47 14.28 8.07
CA TYR A 29 -0.40 12.92 7.58
C TYR A 29 -1.10 11.97 8.53
N ARG A 30 -1.33 10.75 8.05
CA ARG A 30 -1.90 9.66 8.86
C ARG A 30 -0.97 8.47 8.80
N THR A 31 -1.01 7.62 9.81
CA THR A 31 -0.23 6.39 9.84
C THR A 31 -1.11 5.22 10.21
N VAL A 32 -0.69 4.03 9.82
CA VAL A 32 -1.25 2.78 10.31
C VAL A 32 -0.09 1.87 10.69
N GLU A 33 -0.17 1.26 11.87
CA GLU A 33 0.78 0.25 12.32
C GLU A 33 0.09 -1.08 12.41
N PHE A 34 0.83 -2.14 12.11
CA PHE A 34 0.27 -3.49 12.15
C PHE A 34 1.41 -4.51 12.23
N LEU A 35 1.05 -5.72 12.69
CA LEU A 35 1.93 -6.87 12.67
C LEU A 35 1.59 -7.72 11.45
N TRP A 36 2.59 -8.13 10.71
CA TRP A 36 2.41 -9.04 9.60
C TRP A 36 3.55 -10.07 9.61
N ARG A 37 3.18 -11.32 9.78
CA ARG A 37 4.11 -12.47 9.76
C ARG A 37 5.38 -12.20 10.56
N GLY A 38 5.19 -11.81 11.81
CA GLY A 38 6.28 -11.63 12.76
C GLY A 38 7.02 -10.31 12.70
N ALA A 39 6.62 -9.40 11.83
CA ALA A 39 7.24 -8.09 11.72
C ALA A 39 6.21 -7.00 11.95
N ARG A 40 6.63 -5.90 12.59
CA ARG A 40 5.78 -4.73 12.79
C ARG A 40 6.12 -3.68 11.76
N TYR A 41 5.08 -3.14 11.14
CA TYR A 41 5.22 -2.15 10.08
C TYR A 41 4.48 -0.87 10.44
N ARG A 42 4.97 0.24 9.90
CA ARG A 42 4.26 1.52 9.94
C ARG A 42 4.16 2.04 8.50
N LEU A 43 2.94 2.21 8.02
CA LEU A 43 2.69 2.81 6.71
C LEU A 43 2.23 4.23 6.94
N VAL A 44 2.82 5.17 6.19
CA VAL A 44 2.48 6.59 6.29
C VAL A 44 1.71 7.00 5.05
N SER A 45 0.72 7.88 5.23
CA SER A 45 -0.13 8.32 4.11
C SER A 45 0.64 9.07 3.03
N THR A 46 1.87 9.47 3.29
CA THR A 46 2.78 10.05 2.29
C THR A 46 3.32 9.02 1.31
N GLY A 47 3.08 7.73 1.55
CA GLY A 47 3.56 6.67 0.66
C GLY A 47 4.82 5.97 1.16
N ASP A 48 5.19 6.15 2.41
CA ASP A 48 6.38 5.53 2.99
C ASP A 48 6.00 4.36 3.89
N LEU A 49 6.70 3.26 3.73
CA LEU A 49 6.53 2.07 4.57
C LEU A 49 7.80 1.87 5.39
N TYR A 50 7.64 1.69 6.69
CA TYR A 50 8.73 1.41 7.61
C TYR A 50 8.53 0.06 8.27
N VAL A 51 9.63 -0.66 8.50
CA VAL A 51 9.62 -1.82 9.39
C VAL A 51 10.19 -1.37 10.71
N LEU A 52 9.55 -1.77 11.81
CA LEU A 52 9.96 -1.37 13.16
C LEU A 52 10.68 -2.55 13.80
N ASP A 53 11.82 -2.28 14.46
CA ASP A 53 12.45 -3.31 15.26
C ASP A 53 11.68 -3.48 16.57
N TYR A 54 12.10 -4.43 17.42
CA TYR A 54 11.38 -4.69 18.65
C TYR A 54 11.48 -3.55 19.66
N SER A 55 12.40 -2.61 19.48
CA SER A 55 12.46 -1.40 20.30
C SER A 55 11.63 -0.26 19.71
N GLY A 56 11.02 -0.48 18.53
CA GLY A 56 10.19 0.51 17.89
C GLY A 56 10.91 1.44 16.94
N LEU A 57 12.21 1.23 16.69
CA LEU A 57 12.96 2.09 15.78
C LEU A 57 12.60 1.74 14.33
N PRO A 58 12.22 2.75 13.53
CA PRO A 58 11.81 2.51 12.16
C PRO A 58 13.00 2.44 11.20
N ALA A 59 12.88 1.60 10.19
CA ALA A 59 13.79 1.56 9.05
C ALA A 59 12.94 1.58 7.80
N LEU A 60 13.28 2.43 6.85
CA LEU A 60 12.50 2.56 5.62
C LEU A 60 12.62 1.29 4.79
N VAL A 61 11.47 0.78 4.35
CA VAL A 61 11.43 -0.27 3.36
C VAL A 61 11.53 0.43 2.00
N HIS A 62 12.70 0.32 1.37
CA HIS A 62 12.96 1.05 0.14
C HIS A 62 12.12 0.51 -1.01
N PRO A 63 11.34 1.38 -1.69
CA PRO A 63 10.59 0.94 -2.85
C PRO A 63 11.53 0.61 -4.01
N PHE A 64 11.05 -0.23 -4.91
CA PHE A 64 11.79 -0.55 -6.12
C PHE A 64 10.83 -0.56 -7.30
N GLU A 65 11.39 -0.39 -8.49
CA GLU A 65 10.61 -0.36 -9.72
C GLU A 65 10.27 -1.77 -10.19
N SER A 66 9.01 -1.95 -10.58
CA SER A 66 8.56 -3.14 -11.29
C SER A 66 7.85 -2.69 -12.57
N VAL A 67 7.90 -3.49 -13.61
CA VAL A 67 7.23 -3.17 -14.87
C VAL A 67 6.21 -4.27 -15.16
N TYR A 68 4.98 -3.86 -15.40
CA TYR A 68 3.91 -4.78 -15.74
C TYR A 68 3.12 -4.20 -16.91
N LYS A 69 3.07 -4.91 -18.04
CA LYS A 69 2.38 -4.46 -19.24
C LYS A 69 2.82 -3.06 -19.66
N ASN A 70 4.12 -2.84 -19.68
CA ASN A 70 4.75 -1.55 -20.04
C ASN A 70 4.45 -0.41 -19.07
N GLU A 71 3.87 -0.70 -17.92
CA GLU A 71 3.60 0.31 -16.90
C GLU A 71 4.62 0.18 -15.77
N HIS A 72 5.23 1.30 -15.40
CA HIS A 72 6.16 1.34 -14.28
C HIS A 72 5.39 1.45 -12.98
N ILE A 73 5.76 0.64 -11.99
CA ILE A 73 5.05 0.56 -10.72
C ILE A 73 6.07 0.55 -9.59
N SER A 74 5.77 1.29 -8.54
CA SER A 74 6.59 1.26 -7.33
C SER A 74 6.09 0.13 -6.42
N CYS A 75 7.01 -0.73 -6.02
CA CYS A 75 6.71 -1.89 -5.18
C CYS A 75 7.58 -1.90 -3.94
N VAL A 76 7.11 -2.59 -2.92
CA VAL A 76 7.89 -2.88 -1.72
C VAL A 76 7.95 -4.38 -1.52
N SER A 77 9.04 -4.86 -0.91
CA SER A 77 9.22 -6.26 -0.61
C SER A 77 9.21 -6.43 0.90
N VAL A 78 8.29 -7.26 1.41
CA VAL A 78 8.18 -7.53 2.83
C VAL A 78 8.55 -8.98 3.09
N ALA A 79 9.25 -9.23 4.20
CA ALA A 79 9.75 -10.56 4.53
C ALA A 79 8.91 -11.20 5.61
N ASP A 80 8.64 -12.49 5.44
CA ASP A 80 8.04 -13.31 6.48
C ASP A 80 9.10 -13.58 7.55
N GLN A 81 8.90 -13.06 8.75
CA GLN A 81 9.86 -13.14 9.83
C GLN A 81 9.58 -14.31 10.79
N ARG A 82 8.55 -15.11 10.53
CA ARG A 82 8.16 -16.18 11.45
C ARG A 82 9.12 -17.35 11.47
N ASN A 83 9.86 -17.56 10.38
CA ASN A 83 10.79 -18.68 10.28
C ASN A 83 12.21 -18.15 10.07
N TYR A 84 13.08 -18.42 11.04
CA TYR A 84 14.45 -17.94 11.00
C TYR A 84 15.23 -18.45 9.79
N TYR A 85 14.97 -19.70 9.39
CA TYR A 85 15.74 -20.35 8.33
C TYR A 85 15.19 -20.09 6.93
N VAL A 86 13.89 -19.84 6.82
CA VAL A 86 13.23 -19.64 5.52
C VAL A 86 12.45 -18.34 5.57
N ARG A 87 13.03 -17.29 5.01
CA ARG A 87 12.38 -15.98 4.97
C ARG A 87 11.86 -15.72 3.59
N ARG A 88 10.60 -16.00 3.40
CA ARG A 88 9.92 -15.74 2.14
C ARG A 88 9.58 -14.28 2.05
N ARG A 89 9.71 -13.73 0.85
CA ARG A 89 9.38 -12.34 0.63
C ARG A 89 8.13 -12.24 -0.23
N LYS A 90 7.35 -11.19 0.04
CA LYS A 90 6.16 -10.88 -0.74
C LYS A 90 6.34 -9.51 -1.35
N GLN A 91 6.14 -9.41 -2.66
CA GLN A 91 6.20 -8.15 -3.38
C GLN A 91 4.80 -7.55 -3.42
N ILE A 92 4.69 -6.27 -3.07
CA ILE A 92 3.41 -5.57 -2.95
C ILE A 92 3.52 -4.25 -3.70
N ARG A 93 2.48 -3.91 -4.47
CA ARG A 93 2.40 -2.60 -5.12
C ARG A 93 2.11 -1.55 -4.06
N LEU A 94 2.98 -0.55 -3.96
CA LEU A 94 2.88 0.45 -2.91
C LEU A 94 1.61 1.28 -3.01
N LYS A 95 1.20 1.68 -4.22
CA LYS A 95 -0.03 2.46 -4.41
C LYS A 95 -1.26 1.71 -3.94
N ASP A 96 -1.31 0.39 -4.15
CA ASP A 96 -2.44 -0.42 -3.72
C ASP A 96 -2.46 -0.53 -2.19
N LEU A 97 -1.29 -0.67 -1.59
CA LEU A 97 -1.16 -0.73 -0.13
C LEU A 97 -1.62 0.58 0.52
N VAL A 98 -1.17 1.70 -0.01
CA VAL A 98 -1.52 3.03 0.51
C VAL A 98 -3.01 3.29 0.36
N TRP A 99 -3.60 2.93 -0.78
CA TRP A 99 -5.04 3.10 -0.97
C TRP A 99 -5.84 2.26 0.03
N ALA A 100 -5.46 1.01 0.25
CA ALA A 100 -6.19 0.15 1.18
C ALA A 100 -6.18 0.73 2.60
N ALA A 101 -5.09 1.37 3.00
CA ALA A 101 -4.97 1.93 4.35
C ALA A 101 -5.66 3.30 4.48
N PHE A 102 -5.60 4.13 3.45
CA PHE A 102 -5.96 5.55 3.58
C PHE A 102 -6.99 6.02 2.54
N GLY A 103 -7.41 5.16 1.63
CA GLY A 103 -8.42 5.52 0.63
C GLY A 103 -9.76 5.81 1.27
N ASP A 104 -10.59 6.57 0.57
CA ASP A 104 -11.89 6.99 1.07
C ASP A 104 -12.99 5.96 0.81
N ARG A 105 -12.69 4.91 0.08
CA ARG A 105 -13.67 3.85 -0.22
C ARG A 105 -12.96 2.57 -0.63
N ASP A 106 -13.70 1.47 -0.64
CA ASP A 106 -13.22 0.22 -1.21
C ASP A 106 -12.94 0.39 -2.70
N LEU A 107 -11.96 -0.34 -3.20
CA LEU A 107 -11.65 -0.34 -4.63
C LEU A 107 -12.75 -1.07 -5.40
N PRO A 108 -13.46 -0.40 -6.33
CA PRO A 108 -14.49 -1.09 -7.08
C PRO A 108 -13.91 -2.23 -7.92
N LYS A 109 -14.69 -3.29 -8.06
CA LYS A 109 -14.27 -4.44 -8.84
C LYS A 109 -13.97 -4.01 -10.28
N GLY A 110 -12.83 -4.47 -10.80
CA GLY A 110 -12.43 -4.16 -12.16
C GLY A 110 -11.71 -2.84 -12.33
N SER A 111 -11.51 -2.11 -11.23
CA SER A 111 -10.78 -0.85 -11.28
C SER A 111 -9.38 -1.01 -10.71
N HIS A 112 -8.57 0.01 -10.86
CA HIS A 112 -7.20 0.01 -10.32
C HIS A 112 -6.83 1.41 -9.88
N ILE A 113 -5.72 1.52 -9.16
CA ILE A 113 -5.24 2.78 -8.59
C ILE A 113 -4.21 3.37 -9.53
N ILE A 114 -4.33 4.68 -9.78
CA ILE A 114 -3.36 5.40 -10.60
C ILE A 114 -2.81 6.59 -9.82
N CYS A 115 -1.65 7.08 -10.25
CA CYS A 115 -1.03 8.27 -9.71
C CYS A 115 -1.54 9.48 -10.50
N LYS A 116 -2.17 10.43 -9.83
CA LYS A 116 -2.84 11.58 -10.49
C LYS A 116 -1.91 12.38 -11.38
N ASN A 117 -0.67 12.60 -10.92
CA ASN A 117 0.30 13.43 -11.66
C ASN A 117 1.09 12.63 -12.68
N GLY A 118 0.78 11.35 -12.88
CA GLY A 118 1.50 10.50 -13.81
C GLY A 118 2.86 10.01 -13.31
N ASN A 119 3.28 10.42 -12.13
CA ASN A 119 4.56 9.97 -11.57
C ASN A 119 4.33 8.71 -10.72
N TRP A 120 4.72 7.57 -11.26
CA TRP A 120 4.52 6.27 -10.61
C TRP A 120 5.27 6.12 -9.28
N GLN A 121 6.25 6.97 -9.02
CA GLN A 121 7.01 6.96 -7.76
C GLN A 121 6.30 7.72 -6.65
N SER A 122 5.29 8.54 -6.98
CA SER A 122 4.56 9.35 -6.01
C SER A 122 3.33 8.59 -5.53
N CYS A 123 3.50 7.80 -4.48
CA CYS A 123 2.46 6.91 -3.99
C CYS A 123 1.76 7.43 -2.71
N GLY A 124 1.89 8.71 -2.39
CA GLY A 124 1.14 9.31 -1.29
C GLY A 124 -0.34 9.34 -1.59
N ILE A 125 -1.18 9.21 -0.56
CA ILE A 125 -2.63 9.09 -0.74
C ILE A 125 -3.22 10.27 -1.52
N ASN A 126 -2.67 11.48 -1.34
CA ASN A 126 -3.19 12.66 -2.02
C ASN A 126 -2.94 12.63 -3.53
N ASN A 127 -2.04 11.76 -3.98
CA ASN A 127 -1.72 11.61 -5.41
C ASN A 127 -2.35 10.36 -6.03
N LEU A 128 -3.22 9.67 -5.30
CA LEU A 128 -3.83 8.44 -5.78
C LEU A 128 -5.31 8.63 -6.08
N GLU A 129 -5.77 7.96 -7.10
CA GLU A 129 -7.20 7.94 -7.42
C GLU A 129 -7.57 6.61 -8.05
N VAL A 130 -8.86 6.31 -8.05
CA VAL A 130 -9.38 5.12 -8.68
C VAL A 130 -9.61 5.39 -10.16
N ASP A 131 -9.08 4.52 -11.00
CA ASP A 131 -9.36 4.54 -12.42
C ASP A 131 -10.21 3.33 -12.75
N GLN A 132 -11.47 3.55 -13.08
CA GLN A 132 -12.39 2.47 -13.36
C GLN A 132 -12.17 1.95 -14.77
N TYR A 133 -11.79 0.69 -14.85
CA TYR A 133 -11.55 0.06 -16.12
C TYR A 133 -12.82 0.10 -16.97
N GLY A 134 -12.65 0.47 -18.23
CA GLY A 134 -13.77 0.56 -19.16
C GLY A 134 -14.59 1.82 -19.05
N VAL A 135 -14.41 2.60 -18.01
CA VAL A 135 -15.03 3.89 -17.91
C VAL A 135 -14.03 4.90 -18.40
N SER A 136 -14.24 5.36 -19.56
CA SER A 136 -13.35 6.35 -20.11
C SER A 136 -13.69 7.67 -19.51
N SER A 137 -12.97 7.99 -18.54
CA SER A 137 -13.05 9.32 -18.06
C SER A 137 -12.52 10.22 -19.11
N LYS A 138 -11.94 9.51 -19.87
CA LYS A 138 -11.38 10.15 -20.86
C LYS A 138 -12.30 10.35 -21.92
N GLY A 139 -12.80 10.15 -21.56
CA GLY A 139 -13.40 10.23 -22.31
C GLY A 139 -14.02 10.50 -22.46
N SER A 140 -13.96 10.31 -22.11
CA SER A 140 -14.42 10.53 -22.33
C SER A 140 -14.82 11.18 -22.71
N SER A 141 -14.55 11.08 -22.78
CA SER A 141 -14.79 11.52 -23.16
C SER A 141 -15.20 11.92 -23.72
N LEU A 142 -15.19 11.84 -23.78
CA LEU A 142 -15.44 12.13 -24.36
C LEU A 142 -15.72 12.73 -24.76
#